data_13caac26a53e859bd347c06413c9cae9
#
_entry.id   13caac26a53e859bd347c06413c9cae9
#
_cell.length_a   1.000
_cell.length_b   1.000
_cell.length_c   1.000
_cell.angle_alpha   90.00
_cell.angle_beta   90.00
_cell.angle_gamma   90.00
#
_symmetry.space_group_name_H-M   'P 1'
#
loop_
_entity.id
_entity.type
_entity.pdbx_description
1 polymer ?
#
loop_
_entity_poly.entity_id
_entity_poly.type
_entity_poly.pdbx_seq_one_letter_code
_entity_poly.pdbx_strand_id
1 'polypeptide(L)'
;LMRVIFEENNWKLDETTPFPMDGNPHDIHSEAVLLIGDRAMADYLPGFPFKMDLGEEWKRLTGLPFVFALWAVRPGLKLSAMEIKAFHEALNLGKRNIRDIATRESTLLGKDPDKCFLYLTNNIKFDLGTGELTALSLFQTKLVGMGLIKGRNFHEVDQLDS
;
A
#
# COMPACT_ATOMS: atom_id res chain seq x y z
N LEU A 1 8.42 2.70 -2.65
CA LEU A 1 7.98 2.20 -3.94
C LEU A 1 8.39 3.14 -5.08
N MET A 2 8.03 4.44 -5.05
CA MET A 2 8.34 5.40 -6.12
C MET A 2 9.81 5.34 -6.55
N ARG A 3 10.78 5.43 -5.63
CA ARG A 3 12.22 5.35 -5.96
C ARG A 3 12.60 4.05 -6.67
N VAL A 4 12.01 2.93 -6.29
CA VAL A 4 12.26 1.64 -6.96
C VAL A 4 11.75 1.67 -8.40
N ILE A 5 10.55 2.21 -8.62
CA ILE A 5 9.97 2.34 -9.96
C ILE A 5 10.81 3.25 -10.85
N PHE A 6 11.31 4.36 -10.31
CA PHE A 6 12.18 5.27 -11.04
C PHE A 6 13.49 4.59 -11.45
N GLU A 7 14.13 3.86 -10.54
CA GLU A 7 15.35 3.09 -10.81
C GLU A 7 15.13 2.03 -11.90
N GLU A 8 14.05 1.23 -11.78
CA GLU A 8 13.73 0.16 -12.74
C GLU A 8 13.41 0.68 -14.14
N ASN A 9 12.89 1.89 -14.27
CA ASN A 9 12.62 2.51 -15.57
C ASN A 9 13.76 3.40 -16.06
N ASN A 10 14.87 3.48 -15.32
CA ASN A 10 15.97 4.42 -15.57
C ASN A 10 15.50 5.88 -15.64
N TRP A 11 14.51 6.25 -14.88
CA TRP A 11 14.05 7.62 -14.77
C TRP A 11 14.85 8.38 -13.73
N LYS A 12 15.23 9.60 -14.08
CA LYS A 12 15.97 10.45 -13.16
C LYS A 12 15.03 11.06 -12.12
N LEU A 13 15.42 10.95 -10.87
CA LEU A 13 14.76 11.62 -9.75
C LEU A 13 15.76 12.62 -9.16
N ASP A 14 15.60 13.90 -9.50
CA ASP A 14 16.56 14.93 -9.09
C ASP A 14 16.39 15.31 -7.62
N GLU A 15 15.26 15.87 -7.25
CA GLU A 15 14.99 16.34 -5.90
C GLU A 15 13.59 15.92 -5.45
N THR A 16 13.46 15.64 -4.16
CA THR A 16 12.16 15.37 -3.54
C THR A 16 11.96 16.28 -2.35
N THR A 17 10.88 17.06 -2.38
CA THR A 17 10.50 17.94 -1.27
C THR A 17 9.29 17.35 -0.54
N PRO A 18 9.29 17.34 0.80
CA PRO A 18 8.11 16.91 1.54
C PRO A 18 6.88 17.76 1.19
N PHE A 19 5.77 17.09 0.95
CA PHE A 19 4.50 17.75 0.70
C PHE A 19 3.61 17.65 1.94
N PRO A 20 3.11 18.79 2.50
CA PRO A 20 2.28 18.78 3.69
C PRO A 20 1.02 17.93 3.53
N MET A 21 0.63 17.23 4.60
CA MET A 21 -0.55 16.35 4.58
C MET A 21 -1.86 17.11 4.32
N ASP A 22 -1.93 18.36 4.74
CA ASP A 22 -3.05 19.30 4.53
C ASP A 22 -2.83 20.24 3.33
N GLY A 23 -1.69 20.12 2.65
CA GLY A 23 -1.35 20.94 1.50
C GLY A 23 -2.28 20.71 0.31
N ASN A 24 -2.57 21.78 -0.42
CA ASN A 24 -3.35 21.69 -1.66
C ASN A 24 -2.40 21.34 -2.82
N PRO A 25 -2.64 20.23 -3.55
CA PRO A 25 -1.81 19.83 -4.69
C PRO A 25 -1.72 20.91 -5.80
N HIS A 26 -2.69 21.84 -5.87
CA HIS A 26 -2.67 22.92 -6.86
C HIS A 26 -1.66 24.03 -6.57
N ASP A 27 -1.19 24.13 -5.33
CA ASP A 27 -0.23 25.14 -4.89
C ASP A 27 1.23 24.67 -5.08
N ILE A 28 1.42 23.51 -5.72
CA ILE A 28 2.74 22.90 -5.91
C ILE A 28 3.35 23.39 -7.23
N HIS A 29 4.59 23.89 -7.14
CA HIS A 29 5.44 24.22 -8.28
C HIS A 29 6.43 23.08 -8.61
N SER A 30 5.94 21.84 -8.61
CA SER A 30 6.72 20.64 -8.92
C SER A 30 6.19 19.95 -10.16
N GLU A 31 7.06 19.29 -10.91
CA GLU A 31 6.68 18.54 -12.13
C GLU A 31 5.77 17.34 -11.81
N ALA A 32 5.86 16.79 -10.60
CA ALA A 32 5.05 15.66 -10.14
C ALA A 32 4.74 15.78 -8.64
N VAL A 33 3.64 15.18 -8.22
CA VAL A 33 3.26 15.03 -6.81
C VAL A 33 2.91 13.59 -6.50
N LEU A 34 3.44 13.05 -5.40
CA LEU A 34 3.07 11.74 -4.89
C LEU A 34 1.95 11.90 -3.86
N LEU A 35 0.80 11.32 -4.15
CA LEU A 35 -0.33 11.23 -3.24
C LEU A 35 -0.54 9.78 -2.80
N ILE A 36 -0.97 9.60 -1.55
CA ILE A 36 -1.31 8.30 -0.97
C ILE A 36 -2.65 8.36 -0.23
N GLY A 37 -3.24 7.18 0.00
CA GLY A 37 -4.50 7.05 0.74
C GLY A 37 -5.65 7.77 0.03
N ASP A 38 -6.56 8.37 0.82
CA ASP A 38 -7.79 8.97 0.32
C ASP A 38 -7.57 10.12 -0.66
N ARG A 39 -6.42 10.80 -0.56
CA ARG A 39 -6.04 11.87 -1.50
C ARG A 39 -5.72 11.32 -2.89
N ALA A 40 -5.18 10.11 -2.98
CA ALA A 40 -4.90 9.45 -4.26
C ALA A 40 -6.15 8.93 -4.96
N MET A 41 -7.28 8.85 -4.27
CA MET A 41 -8.58 8.44 -4.83
C MET A 41 -9.25 9.54 -5.66
N ALA A 42 -8.65 10.72 -5.79
CA ALA A 42 -9.17 11.76 -6.65
C ALA A 42 -9.09 11.34 -8.14
N ASP A 43 -10.20 11.51 -8.86
CA ASP A 43 -10.27 11.13 -10.28
C ASP A 43 -9.44 12.06 -11.18
N TYR A 44 -9.32 13.33 -10.78
CA TYR A 44 -8.62 14.35 -11.52
C TYR A 44 -7.94 15.37 -10.59
N LEU A 45 -6.72 15.74 -10.96
CA LEU A 45 -5.97 16.82 -10.35
C LEU A 45 -5.66 17.85 -11.42
N PRO A 46 -6.34 19.02 -11.42
CA PRO A 46 -6.02 20.09 -12.35
C PRO A 46 -4.52 20.46 -12.29
N GLY A 47 -3.93 20.70 -13.46
CA GLY A 47 -2.49 20.98 -13.57
C GLY A 47 -1.59 19.74 -13.69
N PHE A 48 -2.13 18.54 -13.47
CA PHE A 48 -1.39 17.28 -13.65
C PHE A 48 -2.07 16.43 -14.73
N PRO A 49 -1.63 16.51 -15.99
CA PRO A 49 -2.30 15.86 -17.13
C PRO A 49 -2.12 14.34 -17.13
N PHE A 50 -1.13 13.83 -16.37
CA PHE A 50 -0.84 12.40 -16.28
C PHE A 50 -1.01 11.91 -14.85
N LYS A 51 -1.56 10.70 -14.71
CA LYS A 51 -1.66 9.97 -13.44
C LYS A 51 -1.05 8.60 -13.62
N MET A 52 -0.23 8.20 -12.67
CA MET A 52 0.37 6.87 -12.61
C MET A 52 0.00 6.21 -11.29
N ASP A 53 -0.56 5.00 -11.35
CA ASP A 53 -0.71 4.15 -10.18
C ASP A 53 0.57 3.36 -9.97
N LEU A 54 1.22 3.57 -8.82
CA LEU A 54 2.50 2.91 -8.52
C LEU A 54 2.35 1.41 -8.25
N GLY A 55 1.17 0.95 -7.84
CA GLY A 55 0.88 -0.47 -7.67
C GLY A 55 0.72 -1.19 -9.02
N GLU A 56 0.03 -0.55 -9.97
CA GLU A 56 -0.08 -1.06 -11.34
C GLU A 56 1.29 -1.09 -12.03
N GLU A 57 2.08 -0.03 -11.87
CA GLU A 57 3.42 0.04 -12.44
C GLU A 57 4.36 -1.03 -11.85
N TRP A 58 4.30 -1.27 -10.54
CA TRP A 58 5.02 -2.39 -9.91
C TRP A 58 4.60 -3.73 -10.52
N LYS A 59 3.31 -3.95 -10.68
CA LYS A 59 2.78 -5.18 -11.28
C LYS A 59 3.23 -5.34 -12.73
N ARG A 60 3.27 -4.25 -13.51
CA ARG A 60 3.80 -4.25 -14.88
C ARG A 60 5.27 -4.67 -14.94
N LEU A 61 6.08 -4.15 -14.02
CA LEU A 61 7.52 -4.40 -13.96
C LEU A 61 7.87 -5.82 -13.46
N THR A 62 7.09 -6.32 -12.51
CA THR A 62 7.46 -7.54 -11.77
C THR A 62 6.53 -8.73 -11.99
N GLY A 63 5.33 -8.51 -12.50
CA GLY A 63 4.25 -9.50 -12.55
C GLY A 63 3.59 -9.78 -11.19
N LEU A 64 4.09 -9.19 -10.10
CA LEU A 64 3.66 -9.46 -8.72
C LEU A 64 2.76 -8.36 -8.17
N PRO A 65 1.87 -8.66 -7.21
CA PRO A 65 1.12 -7.64 -6.48
C PRO A 65 2.06 -6.77 -5.63
N PHE A 66 1.65 -5.55 -5.27
CA PHE A 66 2.41 -4.76 -4.31
C PHE A 66 1.74 -4.81 -2.93
N VAL A 67 2.51 -5.06 -1.88
CA VAL A 67 2.04 -5.06 -0.50
C VAL A 67 2.23 -3.66 0.09
N PHE A 68 1.15 -2.89 0.17
CA PHE A 68 1.19 -1.51 0.66
C PHE A 68 1.30 -1.41 2.19
N ALA A 69 0.67 -2.36 2.90
CA ALA A 69 0.68 -2.41 4.36
C ALA A 69 0.52 -3.86 4.84
N LEU A 70 1.03 -4.13 6.00
CA LEU A 70 0.86 -5.40 6.70
C LEU A 70 0.91 -5.18 8.22
N TRP A 71 0.35 -6.10 8.97
CA TRP A 71 0.57 -6.16 10.40
C TRP A 71 1.97 -6.68 10.68
N ALA A 72 2.70 -6.00 11.55
CA ALA A 72 4.04 -6.39 11.94
C ALA A 72 4.16 -6.49 13.47
N VAL A 73 4.85 -7.51 13.92
CA VAL A 73 5.14 -7.74 15.32
C VAL A 73 6.60 -7.35 15.58
N ARG A 74 6.85 -6.60 16.67
CA ARG A 74 8.23 -6.24 17.02
C ARG A 74 9.04 -7.50 17.40
N PRO A 75 10.34 -7.54 17.11
CA PRO A 75 11.20 -8.63 17.50
C PRO A 75 11.12 -8.91 19.01
N GLY A 76 11.01 -10.18 19.37
CA GLY A 76 10.93 -10.65 20.76
C GLY A 76 9.53 -10.67 21.39
N LEU A 77 8.52 -10.07 20.73
CA LEU A 77 7.14 -10.25 21.14
C LEU A 77 6.60 -11.56 20.56
N LYS A 78 6.05 -12.40 21.42
CA LYS A 78 5.34 -13.62 21.01
C LYS A 78 3.84 -13.39 21.16
N LEU A 79 3.12 -13.61 20.07
CA LEU A 79 1.66 -13.64 20.11
C LEU A 79 1.19 -15.04 20.49
N SER A 80 0.18 -15.11 21.34
CA SER A 80 -0.50 -16.35 21.62
C SER A 80 -1.39 -16.78 20.45
N ALA A 81 -1.70 -18.07 20.34
CA ALA A 81 -2.64 -18.56 19.32
C ALA A 81 -4.03 -17.86 19.40
N MET A 82 -4.46 -17.46 20.60
CA MET A 82 -5.71 -16.71 20.78
C MET A 82 -5.64 -15.30 20.21
N GLU A 83 -4.53 -14.60 20.36
CA GLU A 83 -4.32 -13.26 19.75
C GLU A 83 -4.26 -13.35 18.24
N ILE A 84 -3.51 -14.31 17.69
CA ILE A 84 -3.46 -14.55 16.23
C ILE A 84 -4.87 -14.83 15.70
N LYS A 85 -5.62 -15.73 16.36
CA LYS A 85 -7.00 -16.03 16.00
C LYS A 85 -7.90 -14.80 16.01
N ALA A 86 -7.75 -13.91 16.99
CA ALA A 86 -8.53 -12.67 17.09
C ALA A 86 -8.28 -11.76 15.86
N PHE A 87 -7.04 -11.65 15.36
CA PHE A 87 -6.75 -10.91 14.12
C PHE A 87 -7.42 -11.53 12.90
N HIS A 88 -7.39 -12.85 12.76
CA HIS A 88 -8.08 -13.54 11.66
C HIS A 88 -9.61 -13.39 11.74
N GLU A 89 -10.18 -13.46 12.94
CA GLU A 89 -11.62 -13.24 13.13
C GLU A 89 -12.03 -11.80 12.79
N ALA A 90 -11.22 -10.81 13.19
CA ALA A 90 -11.44 -9.40 12.83
C ALA A 90 -11.37 -9.18 11.32
N LEU A 91 -10.37 -9.77 10.63
CA LEU A 91 -10.26 -9.74 9.18
C LEU A 91 -11.52 -10.32 8.50
N ASN A 92 -11.94 -11.51 8.94
CA ASN A 92 -13.11 -12.18 8.38
C ASN A 92 -14.40 -11.38 8.64
N LEU A 93 -14.52 -10.75 9.81
CA LEU A 93 -15.64 -9.86 10.13
C LEU A 93 -15.66 -8.65 9.20
N GLY A 94 -14.51 -8.00 8.99
CA GLY A 94 -14.36 -6.88 8.07
C GLY A 94 -14.76 -7.25 6.65
N LYS A 95 -14.27 -8.39 6.13
CA LYS A 95 -14.62 -8.89 4.79
C LYS A 95 -16.12 -9.13 4.62
N ARG A 96 -16.81 -9.66 5.63
CA ARG A 96 -18.27 -9.88 5.58
C ARG A 96 -19.09 -8.60 5.62
N ASN A 97 -18.53 -7.53 6.21
CA ASN A 97 -19.23 -6.25 6.37
C ASN A 97 -18.69 -5.14 5.45
N ILE A 98 -17.99 -5.52 4.38
CA ILE A 98 -17.25 -4.56 3.54
C ILE A 98 -18.17 -3.50 2.91
N ARG A 99 -19.42 -3.85 2.55
CA ARG A 99 -20.41 -2.92 2.00
C ARG A 99 -20.82 -1.87 3.04
N ASP A 100 -21.11 -2.30 4.27
CA ASP A 100 -21.50 -1.38 5.35
C ASP A 100 -20.35 -0.46 5.76
N ILE A 101 -19.13 -0.99 5.77
CA ILE A 101 -17.90 -0.22 5.99
C ILE A 101 -17.76 0.84 4.90
N ALA A 102 -17.85 0.46 3.63
CA ALA A 102 -17.74 1.39 2.51
C ALA A 102 -18.78 2.51 2.58
N THR A 103 -20.04 2.17 2.90
CA THR A 103 -21.13 3.14 3.04
C THR A 103 -20.88 4.12 4.18
N ARG A 104 -20.47 3.62 5.36
CA ARG A 104 -20.19 4.46 6.52
C ARG A 104 -19.01 5.40 6.29
N GLU A 105 -17.89 4.86 5.83
CA GLU A 105 -16.66 5.62 5.63
C GLU A 105 -16.78 6.61 4.47
N SER A 106 -17.51 6.27 3.40
CA SER A 106 -17.75 7.20 2.29
C SER A 106 -18.44 8.49 2.74
N THR A 107 -19.36 8.38 3.69
CA THR A 107 -20.04 9.56 4.28
C THR A 107 -19.05 10.46 5.02
N LEU A 108 -18.14 9.88 5.81
CA LEU A 108 -17.11 10.62 6.55
C LEU A 108 -16.08 11.28 5.62
N LEU A 109 -15.75 10.62 4.52
CA LEU A 109 -14.76 11.06 3.55
C LEU A 109 -15.32 11.97 2.45
N GLY A 110 -16.65 12.17 2.39
CA GLY A 110 -17.31 12.88 1.30
C GLY A 110 -17.10 12.19 -0.05
N LYS A 111 -17.05 10.85 -0.09
CA LYS A 111 -16.81 10.04 -1.29
C LYS A 111 -18.08 9.30 -1.71
N ASP A 112 -18.08 8.81 -2.95
CA ASP A 112 -19.13 7.94 -3.45
C ASP A 112 -19.02 6.54 -2.80
N PRO A 113 -20.10 6.00 -2.17
CA PRO A 113 -20.04 4.70 -1.49
C PRO A 113 -19.78 3.52 -2.43
N ASP A 114 -20.23 3.57 -3.69
CA ASP A 114 -19.96 2.51 -4.64
C ASP A 114 -18.50 2.53 -5.10
N LYS A 115 -17.90 3.70 -5.28
CA LYS A 115 -16.45 3.82 -5.52
C LYS A 115 -15.64 3.27 -4.35
N CYS A 116 -16.03 3.59 -3.11
CA CYS A 116 -15.37 3.05 -1.92
C CYS A 116 -15.51 1.52 -1.85
N PHE A 117 -16.68 0.98 -2.13
CA PHE A 117 -16.91 -0.47 -2.17
C PHE A 117 -16.06 -1.15 -3.24
N LEU A 118 -16.04 -0.64 -4.46
CA LEU A 118 -15.22 -1.17 -5.56
C LEU A 118 -13.73 -1.11 -5.23
N TYR A 119 -13.27 -0.03 -4.61
CA TYR A 119 -11.89 0.09 -4.16
C TYR A 119 -11.53 -1.02 -3.15
N LEU A 120 -12.35 -1.23 -2.12
CA LEU A 120 -12.11 -2.25 -1.10
C LEU A 120 -12.24 -3.69 -1.60
N THR A 121 -12.98 -3.93 -2.70
CA THR A 121 -13.19 -5.29 -3.22
C THR A 121 -12.29 -5.65 -4.38
N ASN A 122 -11.93 -4.68 -5.21
CA ASN A 122 -11.19 -4.92 -6.46
C ASN A 122 -9.72 -4.51 -6.37
N ASN A 123 -9.43 -3.42 -5.64
CA ASN A 123 -8.07 -2.86 -5.58
C ASN A 123 -7.31 -3.37 -4.35
N ILE A 124 -7.98 -3.59 -3.22
CA ILE A 124 -7.36 -4.05 -1.98
C ILE A 124 -7.56 -5.57 -1.83
N LYS A 125 -6.46 -6.28 -1.61
CA LYS A 125 -6.45 -7.66 -1.15
C LYS A 125 -6.03 -7.70 0.30
N PHE A 126 -6.82 -8.37 1.13
CA PHE A 126 -6.58 -8.46 2.57
C PHE A 126 -5.84 -9.73 2.97
N ASP A 127 -5.61 -10.65 2.05
CA ASP A 127 -4.91 -11.90 2.30
C ASP A 127 -3.45 -11.76 1.88
N LEU A 128 -2.55 -12.27 2.71
CA LEU A 128 -1.12 -12.35 2.45
C LEU A 128 -0.80 -13.76 1.94
N GLY A 129 -0.84 -13.93 0.64
CA GLY A 129 -0.55 -15.21 0.00
C GLY A 129 0.91 -15.32 -0.48
N THR A 130 1.22 -16.43 -1.14
CA THR A 130 2.57 -16.69 -1.67
C THR A 130 3.06 -15.61 -2.64
N GLY A 131 2.14 -15.07 -3.46
CA GLY A 131 2.48 -13.98 -4.39
C GLY A 131 2.87 -12.69 -3.67
N GLU A 132 2.15 -12.33 -2.62
CA GLU A 132 2.40 -11.18 -1.78
C GLU A 132 3.72 -11.32 -1.00
N LEU A 133 4.00 -12.49 -0.46
CA LEU A 133 5.29 -12.80 0.22
C LEU A 133 6.47 -12.73 -0.75
N THR A 134 6.32 -13.26 -1.95
CA THR A 134 7.34 -13.15 -3.01
C THR A 134 7.58 -11.68 -3.38
N ALA A 135 6.51 -10.89 -3.50
CA ALA A 135 6.59 -9.47 -3.78
C ALA A 135 7.32 -8.69 -2.68
N LEU A 136 7.03 -8.98 -1.41
CA LEU A 136 7.74 -8.39 -0.26
C LEU A 136 9.23 -8.69 -0.30
N SER A 137 9.60 -9.95 -0.56
CA SER A 137 11.00 -10.37 -0.66
C SER A 137 11.72 -9.68 -1.82
N LEU A 138 11.07 -9.57 -2.97
CA LEU A 138 11.62 -8.85 -4.13
C LEU A 138 11.79 -7.37 -3.82
N PHE A 139 10.77 -6.74 -3.23
CA PHE A 139 10.83 -5.31 -2.87
C PHE A 139 11.96 -5.04 -1.88
N GLN A 140 12.12 -5.88 -0.85
CA GLN A 140 13.23 -5.81 0.09
C GLN A 140 14.59 -5.91 -0.62
N THR A 141 14.74 -6.88 -1.53
CA THR A 141 15.98 -7.07 -2.30
C THR A 141 16.34 -5.80 -3.08
N LYS A 142 15.36 -5.18 -3.74
CA LYS A 142 15.57 -3.92 -4.46
C LYS A 142 15.98 -2.78 -3.53
N LEU A 143 15.31 -2.62 -2.39
CA LEU A 143 15.67 -1.58 -1.40
C LEU A 143 17.08 -1.77 -0.83
N VAL A 144 17.51 -3.01 -0.58
CA VAL A 144 18.87 -3.34 -0.15
C VAL A 144 19.87 -3.02 -1.24
N GLY A 145 19.59 -3.40 -2.50
CA GLY A 145 20.44 -3.11 -3.66
C GLY A 145 20.64 -1.61 -3.89
N MET A 146 19.62 -0.82 -3.61
CA MET A 146 19.67 0.65 -3.66
C MET A 146 20.31 1.29 -2.40
N GLY A 147 20.70 0.50 -1.39
CA GLY A 147 21.26 0.99 -0.14
C GLY A 147 20.26 1.75 0.75
N LEU A 148 18.96 1.64 0.48
CA LEU A 148 17.91 2.35 1.22
C LEU A 148 17.60 1.70 2.57
N ILE A 149 17.82 0.41 2.71
CA ILE A 149 17.67 -0.34 3.96
C ILE A 149 18.82 -1.34 4.13
N LYS A 150 19.05 -1.76 5.39
CA LYS A 150 19.91 -2.90 5.68
C LYS A 150 19.09 -4.19 5.52
N GLY A 151 19.66 -5.21 4.87
CA GLY A 151 19.01 -6.49 4.69
C GLY A 151 18.66 -7.13 6.05
N ARG A 152 17.39 -7.58 6.18
CA ARG A 152 16.90 -8.38 7.30
C ARG A 152 15.93 -9.40 6.73
N ASN A 153 15.87 -10.59 7.31
CA ASN A 153 14.88 -11.59 6.93
C ASN A 153 13.51 -11.22 7.52
N PHE A 154 12.48 -11.28 6.71
CA PHE A 154 11.11 -11.33 7.21
C PHE A 154 10.82 -12.76 7.66
N HIS A 155 10.21 -12.89 8.83
CA HIS A 155 9.68 -14.15 9.32
C HIS A 155 8.15 -14.01 9.40
N GLU A 156 7.45 -14.97 8.84
CA GLU A 156 6.01 -15.05 8.91
C GLU A 156 5.60 -15.53 10.32
N VAL A 157 4.67 -14.81 10.96
CA VAL A 157 4.24 -15.14 12.33
C VAL A 157 3.28 -16.33 12.35
N ASP A 158 2.56 -16.59 11.26
CA ASP A 158 1.62 -17.71 11.14
C ASP A 158 2.31 -19.11 11.14
N GLN A 159 3.63 -19.14 11.05
CA GLN A 159 4.42 -20.38 11.16
C GLN A 159 4.99 -20.61 12.57
N LEU A 160 4.66 -19.78 13.54
CA LEU A 160 5.05 -19.98 14.93
C LEU A 160 4.13 -21.01 15.58
N ASP A 161 4.55 -22.25 15.39
CA ASP A 161 4.24 -23.44 16.20
C ASP A 161 2.81 -23.95 16.24
N SER A 162 2.56 -24.94 15.39
CA SER A 162 1.74 -26.11 15.76
C SER A 162 2.41 -26.93 16.88
#